data_7767b43a3f460247dcd27b5c6597ed28
#
_entry.id   7767b43a3f460247dcd27b5c6597ed28
#
_cell.length_a   1.000
_cell.length_b   1.000
_cell.length_c   1.000
_cell.angle_alpha   90.00
_cell.angle_beta   90.00
_cell.angle_gamma   90.00
#
_symmetry.space_group_name_H-M   'P 1'
#
loop_
_entity.id
_entity.type
_entity.pdbx_description
1 polymer ?
#
loop_
_entity_poly.entity_id
_entity_poly.type
_entity_poly.pdbx_seq_one_letter_code
_entity_poly.pdbx_strand_id
1 'polypeptide(L)'
;MKKQIAVIGLEMHCEMKSNSKVFSPAKNAYSEIPNTNIAPLDMAFPGTLPVVNKECVKKALMMSIALNCKQPRYLVFDRKNYYYPDLPKGYQITQMNNPIGVDGKIDIEVNDKILPVYIHDIHLEEDSASLDHFF
;
A
#
# COMPACT_ATOMS: atom_id res chain seq x y z
N MET A 1 40.19 -10.29 9.66
CA MET A 1 39.03 -9.41 9.90
C MET A 1 37.87 -9.84 8.98
N LYS A 2 36.67 -10.08 9.50
CA LYS A 2 35.49 -10.31 8.65
C LYS A 2 35.11 -8.99 7.95
N LYS A 3 35.04 -9.01 6.63
CA LYS A 3 34.61 -7.85 5.84
C LYS A 3 33.11 -7.59 6.13
N GLN A 4 32.78 -6.43 6.62
CA GLN A 4 31.38 -5.99 6.80
C GLN A 4 30.89 -5.39 5.50
N ILE A 5 29.68 -5.76 5.09
CA ILE A 5 29.01 -5.25 3.89
C ILE A 5 27.73 -4.56 4.36
N ALA A 6 27.56 -3.30 3.97
CA ALA A 6 26.31 -2.58 4.18
C ALA A 6 25.25 -3.07 3.18
N VAL A 7 24.06 -3.42 3.66
CA VAL A 7 22.88 -3.72 2.84
C VAL A 7 21.85 -2.65 3.16
N ILE A 8 21.42 -1.91 2.15
CA ILE A 8 20.47 -0.80 2.30
C ILE A 8 19.25 -1.11 1.44
N GLY A 9 18.06 -1.08 2.05
CA GLY A 9 16.77 -1.13 1.38
C GLY A 9 16.04 0.20 1.53
N LEU A 10 15.23 0.55 0.54
CA LEU A 10 14.31 1.68 0.58
C LEU A 10 12.89 1.16 0.46
N GLU A 11 12.00 1.70 1.28
CA GLU A 11 10.56 1.50 1.19
C GLU A 11 9.89 2.87 1.07
N MET A 12 8.94 2.99 0.14
CA MET A 12 8.23 4.24 -0.10
C MET A 12 6.73 3.99 -0.15
N HIS A 13 5.97 4.83 0.57
CA HIS A 13 4.52 4.85 0.53
C HIS A 13 4.03 5.92 -0.45
N CYS A 14 3.04 5.56 -1.26
CA CYS A 14 2.41 6.46 -2.21
C CYS A 14 0.89 6.40 -2.04
N GLU A 15 0.32 7.45 -1.50
CA GLU A 15 -1.13 7.57 -1.36
C GLU A 15 -1.80 7.81 -2.71
N MET A 16 -2.84 7.03 -3.00
CA MET A 16 -3.58 7.15 -4.25
C MET A 16 -4.79 8.06 -4.10
N LYS A 17 -4.93 9.00 -5.01
CA LYS A 17 -6.16 9.81 -5.12
C LYS A 17 -7.30 8.97 -5.69
N SER A 18 -8.28 8.64 -4.87
CA SER A 18 -9.51 7.93 -5.22
C SER A 18 -10.68 8.51 -4.46
N ASN A 19 -11.90 8.32 -4.94
CA ASN A 19 -13.10 8.84 -4.27
C ASN A 19 -13.47 8.07 -3.01
N SER A 20 -13.18 6.76 -3.00
CA SER A 20 -13.35 5.90 -1.83
C SER A 20 -12.04 5.20 -1.47
N LYS A 21 -11.97 4.66 -0.27
CA LYS A 21 -10.84 3.87 0.20
C LYS A 21 -10.61 2.63 -0.67
N VAL A 22 -9.46 1.99 -0.52
CA VAL A 22 -9.07 0.84 -1.37
C VAL A 22 -9.92 -0.39 -1.15
N PHE A 23 -10.39 -0.65 0.08
CA PHE A 23 -11.20 -1.84 0.42
C PHE A 23 -12.54 -1.52 1.06
N SER A 24 -12.87 -0.25 1.25
CA SER A 24 -14.07 0.23 1.91
C SER A 24 -14.80 1.26 1.05
N PRO A 25 -16.13 1.34 1.07
CA PRO A 25 -16.89 2.36 0.37
C PRO A 25 -16.80 3.74 1.02
N ALA A 26 -16.18 3.85 2.19
CA ALA A 26 -16.03 5.12 2.87
C ALA A 26 -15.22 6.11 2.01
N LYS A 27 -15.56 7.38 2.14
CA LYS A 27 -14.93 8.47 1.40
C LYS A 27 -13.43 8.55 1.72
N ASN A 28 -12.61 8.68 0.68
CA ASN A 28 -11.18 8.97 0.80
C ASN A 28 -10.97 10.48 0.77
N ALA A 29 -11.14 11.13 1.90
CA ALA A 29 -10.93 12.57 2.06
C ALA A 29 -10.61 12.89 3.52
N TYR A 30 -9.85 13.95 3.71
CA TYR A 30 -9.65 14.53 5.03
C TYR A 30 -10.98 15.02 5.60
N SER A 31 -11.17 14.88 6.92
CA SER A 31 -12.28 15.46 7.66
C SER A 31 -11.78 16.01 8.99
N GLU A 32 -12.20 17.23 9.31
CA GLU A 32 -11.93 17.85 10.62
C GLU A 32 -12.73 17.18 11.76
N ILE A 33 -13.81 16.48 11.40
CA ILE A 33 -14.64 15.75 12.38
C ILE A 33 -14.18 14.29 12.39
N PRO A 34 -13.62 13.80 13.50
CA PRO A 34 -13.16 12.41 13.60
C PRO A 34 -14.27 11.40 13.30
N ASN A 35 -13.90 10.28 12.73
CA ASN A 35 -14.77 9.13 12.47
C ASN A 35 -16.00 9.41 11.60
N THR A 36 -15.93 10.36 10.68
CA THR A 36 -17.01 10.65 9.73
C THR A 36 -16.84 10.00 8.38
N ASN A 37 -15.59 9.71 7.96
CA ASN A 37 -15.26 9.02 6.72
C ASN A 37 -15.00 7.53 6.98
N ILE A 38 -15.96 6.84 7.60
CA ILE A 38 -15.88 5.42 7.96
C ILE A 38 -17.13 4.66 7.49
N ALA A 39 -16.95 3.38 7.25
CA ALA A 39 -18.01 2.42 6.93
C ALA A 39 -17.98 1.27 7.96
N PRO A 40 -18.98 0.41 8.02
CA PRO A 40 -19.02 -0.73 8.94
C PRO A 40 -17.77 -1.63 8.87
N LEU A 41 -17.18 -1.76 7.68
CA LEU A 41 -15.92 -2.50 7.50
C LEU A 41 -14.76 -1.85 8.28
N ASP A 42 -14.63 -0.52 8.18
CA ASP A 42 -13.55 0.21 8.86
C ASP A 42 -13.66 0.10 10.39
N MET A 43 -14.88 -0.08 10.89
CA MET A 43 -15.19 -0.27 12.33
C MET A 43 -15.13 -1.73 12.79
N ALA A 44 -14.70 -2.64 11.92
CA ALA A 44 -14.64 -4.08 12.22
C ALA A 44 -15.98 -4.73 12.58
N PHE A 45 -17.10 -4.28 12.00
CA PHE A 45 -18.40 -4.89 12.27
C PHE A 45 -18.44 -6.34 11.80
N PRO A 46 -19.00 -7.25 12.60
CA PRO A 46 -19.14 -8.65 12.22
C PRO A 46 -19.89 -8.82 10.89
N GLY A 47 -19.40 -9.72 10.05
CA GLY A 47 -20.04 -10.05 8.76
C GLY A 47 -19.71 -9.09 7.61
N THR A 48 -18.93 -8.04 7.84
CA THR A 48 -18.48 -7.16 6.76
C THR A 48 -17.31 -7.77 5.99
N LEU A 49 -17.34 -7.63 4.66
CA LEU A 49 -16.29 -8.13 3.77
C LEU A 49 -15.68 -6.98 2.95
N PRO A 50 -14.36 -6.94 2.78
CA PRO A 50 -13.70 -5.96 1.95
C PRO A 50 -14.03 -6.18 0.47
N VAL A 51 -14.18 -5.07 -0.27
CA VAL A 51 -14.33 -5.07 -1.73
C VAL A 51 -13.31 -4.10 -2.30
N VAL A 52 -12.44 -4.62 -3.18
CA VAL A 52 -11.36 -3.82 -3.73
C VAL A 52 -11.88 -2.73 -4.68
N ASN A 53 -11.35 -1.52 -4.54
CA ASN A 53 -11.64 -0.40 -5.41
C ASN A 53 -10.88 -0.56 -6.74
N LYS A 54 -11.64 -0.71 -7.84
CA LYS A 54 -11.08 -0.87 -9.19
C LYS A 54 -10.19 0.30 -9.63
N GLU A 55 -10.49 1.53 -9.20
CA GLU A 55 -9.67 2.69 -9.52
C GLU A 55 -8.29 2.61 -8.87
N CYS A 56 -8.22 2.17 -7.62
CA CYS A 56 -6.97 1.95 -6.92
C CYS A 56 -6.12 0.88 -7.60
N VAL A 57 -6.72 -0.26 -7.97
CA VAL A 57 -6.04 -1.31 -8.72
C VAL A 57 -5.48 -0.78 -10.05
N LYS A 58 -6.30 -0.01 -10.79
CA LYS A 58 -5.85 0.59 -12.05
C LYS A 58 -4.64 1.51 -11.86
N LYS A 59 -4.66 2.37 -10.85
CA LYS A 59 -3.54 3.28 -10.55
C LYS A 59 -2.28 2.54 -10.13
N ALA A 60 -2.41 1.51 -9.31
CA ALA A 60 -1.28 0.68 -8.90
C ALA A 60 -0.69 -0.10 -10.09
N LEU A 61 -1.51 -0.62 -11.00
CA LEU A 61 -1.04 -1.22 -12.25
C LEU A 61 -0.31 -0.21 -13.14
N MET A 62 -0.82 1.02 -13.26
CA MET A 62 -0.13 2.07 -14.02
C MET A 62 1.24 2.38 -13.42
N MET A 63 1.36 2.46 -12.10
CA MET A 63 2.65 2.63 -11.41
C MET A 63 3.58 1.45 -11.68
N SER A 64 3.08 0.23 -11.55
CA SER A 64 3.84 -0.99 -11.82
C SER A 64 4.40 -1.04 -13.24
N ILE A 65 3.60 -0.64 -14.24
CA ILE A 65 4.04 -0.55 -15.64
C ILE A 65 5.08 0.57 -15.82
N ALA A 66 4.85 1.74 -15.24
CA ALA A 66 5.76 2.88 -15.34
C ALA A 66 7.14 2.59 -14.74
N LEU A 67 7.20 1.73 -13.74
CA LEU A 67 8.43 1.27 -13.09
C LEU A 67 9.00 -0.01 -13.71
N ASN A 68 8.50 -0.41 -14.89
CA ASN A 68 8.93 -1.59 -15.63
C ASN A 68 8.84 -2.90 -14.84
N CYS A 69 7.90 -3.00 -13.90
CA CYS A 69 7.66 -4.24 -13.17
C CYS A 69 6.92 -5.27 -14.02
N LYS A 70 7.10 -6.53 -13.72
CA LYS A 70 6.27 -7.64 -14.21
C LYS A 70 4.98 -7.67 -13.39
N GLN A 71 3.81 -7.81 -14.04
CA GLN A 71 2.52 -7.89 -13.37
C GLN A 71 2.09 -9.35 -13.23
N PRO A 72 1.51 -9.74 -12.08
CA PRO A 72 0.92 -11.06 -11.90
C PRO A 72 -0.37 -11.21 -12.72
N ARG A 73 -0.73 -12.43 -13.05
CA ARG A 73 -1.98 -12.73 -13.74
C ARG A 73 -3.21 -12.57 -12.85
N TYR A 74 -3.04 -12.77 -11.54
CA TYR A 74 -4.12 -12.73 -10.55
C TYR A 74 -3.77 -11.74 -9.45
N LEU A 75 -4.79 -11.02 -9.01
CA LEU A 75 -4.70 -10.13 -7.85
C LEU A 75 -5.09 -10.92 -6.60
N VAL A 76 -4.16 -11.05 -5.66
CA VAL A 76 -4.36 -11.77 -4.40
C VAL A 76 -4.00 -10.85 -3.25
N PHE A 77 -4.79 -10.89 -2.18
CA PHE A 77 -4.57 -10.12 -0.97
C PHE A 77 -4.36 -11.03 0.23
N ASP A 78 -3.52 -10.57 1.12
CA ASP A 78 -3.16 -11.21 2.38
C ASP A 78 -3.65 -10.37 3.56
N ARG A 79 -3.75 -10.96 4.75
CA ARG A 79 -3.99 -10.25 5.99
C ARG A 79 -2.70 -10.21 6.81
N LYS A 80 -2.21 -9.00 7.06
CA LYS A 80 -1.09 -8.74 7.98
C LYS A 80 -1.66 -8.51 9.38
N ASN A 81 -1.64 -9.53 10.21
CA ASN A 81 -2.24 -9.46 11.54
C ASN A 81 -1.31 -8.73 12.52
N TYR A 82 -1.81 -7.67 13.12
CA TYR A 82 -1.19 -6.96 14.23
C TYR A 82 -2.22 -6.09 14.94
N TYR A 83 -1.93 -5.68 16.17
CA TYR A 83 -2.84 -4.89 16.98
C TYR A 83 -2.26 -3.50 17.20
N TYR A 84 -2.99 -2.50 16.72
CA TYR A 84 -2.67 -1.10 16.91
C TYR A 84 -3.97 -0.28 17.02
N PRO A 85 -3.98 0.87 17.73
CA PRO A 85 -5.22 1.63 17.96
C PRO A 85 -5.95 2.08 16.68
N ASP A 86 -5.21 2.34 15.60
CA ASP A 86 -5.76 2.74 14.29
C ASP A 86 -6.29 1.56 13.46
N LEU A 87 -6.20 0.33 13.99
CA LEU A 87 -6.54 -0.90 13.30
C LEU A 87 -7.62 -1.71 14.04
N PRO A 88 -8.90 -1.26 14.02
CA PRO A 88 -9.98 -1.92 14.77
C PRO A 88 -10.17 -3.40 14.41
N LYS A 89 -9.90 -3.78 13.18
CA LYS A 89 -10.02 -5.16 12.68
C LYS A 89 -8.93 -6.11 13.21
N GLY A 90 -7.82 -5.58 13.75
CA GLY A 90 -6.66 -6.36 14.15
C GLY A 90 -5.83 -6.92 13.00
N TYR A 91 -6.08 -6.48 11.77
CA TYR A 91 -5.28 -6.80 10.59
C TYR A 91 -5.33 -5.67 9.55
N GLN A 92 -4.29 -5.58 8.75
CA GLN A 92 -4.20 -4.74 7.57
C GLN A 92 -4.28 -5.62 6.32
N ILE A 93 -5.04 -5.20 5.31
CA ILE A 93 -5.08 -5.88 4.03
C ILE A 93 -3.88 -5.40 3.20
N THR A 94 -3.10 -6.34 2.69
CA THR A 94 -1.89 -6.10 1.92
C THR A 94 -1.66 -7.18 0.88
N GLN A 95 -0.52 -7.18 0.20
CA GLN A 95 -0.11 -8.21 -0.76
C GLN A 95 1.30 -8.69 -0.43
N MET A 96 1.45 -9.66 0.47
CA MET A 96 2.77 -10.19 0.87
C MET A 96 3.33 -11.20 -0.13
N ASN A 97 2.47 -12.07 -0.66
CA ASN A 97 2.89 -13.20 -1.50
C ASN A 97 2.71 -12.96 -3.01
N ASN A 98 1.77 -12.09 -3.37
CA ASN A 98 1.46 -11.80 -4.77
C ASN A 98 1.32 -10.29 -4.99
N PRO A 99 2.42 -9.54 -4.93
CA PRO A 99 2.41 -8.10 -5.14
C PRO A 99 1.97 -7.75 -6.57
N ILE A 100 1.40 -6.57 -6.75
CA ILE A 100 0.87 -6.11 -8.05
C ILE A 100 1.96 -5.84 -9.09
N GLY A 101 3.20 -5.76 -8.68
CA GLY A 101 4.37 -5.64 -9.55
C GLY A 101 5.61 -6.20 -8.90
N VAL A 102 6.45 -6.87 -9.67
CA VAL A 102 7.73 -7.43 -9.21
C VAL A 102 8.83 -7.17 -10.23
N ASP A 103 10.08 -7.27 -9.80
CA ASP A 103 11.27 -7.18 -10.65
C ASP A 103 11.29 -5.93 -11.53
N GLY A 104 10.97 -4.78 -10.96
CA GLY A 104 11.02 -3.50 -11.66
C GLY A 104 12.42 -2.96 -11.78
N LYS A 105 12.59 -2.02 -12.72
CA LYS A 105 13.85 -1.31 -12.93
C LYS A 105 13.60 0.08 -13.48
N ILE A 106 14.26 1.06 -12.89
CA ILE A 106 14.37 2.40 -13.46
C ILE A 106 15.84 2.79 -13.57
N ASP A 107 16.18 3.57 -14.58
CA ASP A 107 17.51 4.13 -14.72
C ASP A 107 17.48 5.58 -14.25
N ILE A 108 18.39 5.94 -13.35
CA ILE A 108 18.55 7.28 -12.81
C ILE A 108 19.90 7.86 -13.22
N GLU A 109 19.95 9.17 -13.45
CA GLU A 109 21.18 9.87 -13.74
C GLU A 109 21.75 10.49 -12.46
N VAL A 110 23.00 10.11 -12.14
CA VAL A 110 23.73 10.63 -10.98
C VAL A 110 25.15 10.99 -11.43
N ASN A 111 25.53 12.25 -11.34
CA ASN A 111 26.86 12.75 -11.75
C ASN A 111 27.26 12.28 -13.17
N ASP A 112 26.38 12.54 -14.13
CA ASP A 112 26.54 12.18 -15.57
C ASP A 112 26.69 10.67 -15.84
N LYS A 113 26.28 9.85 -14.88
CA LYS A 113 26.27 8.38 -15.03
C LYS A 113 24.86 7.84 -14.87
N ILE A 114 24.47 6.94 -15.74
CA ILE A 114 23.20 6.21 -15.64
C ILE A 114 23.41 5.02 -14.70
N LEU A 115 22.62 5.01 -13.62
CA LEU A 115 22.63 3.95 -12.61
C LEU A 115 21.27 3.25 -12.59
N PRO A 116 21.23 1.91 -12.69
CA PRO A 116 19.97 1.19 -12.52
C PRO A 116 19.57 1.12 -11.04
N VAL A 117 18.30 1.43 -10.77
CA VAL A 117 17.65 1.17 -9.48
C VAL A 117 16.67 0.02 -9.68
N TYR A 118 16.84 -1.04 -8.93
CA TYR A 118 15.99 -2.22 -8.99
C TYR A 118 14.88 -2.10 -7.96
N ILE A 119 13.65 -2.45 -8.37
CA ILE A 119 12.45 -2.44 -7.52
C ILE A 119 12.09 -3.89 -7.29
N HIS A 120 12.15 -4.32 -6.03
CA HIS A 120 11.84 -5.69 -5.64
C HIS A 120 10.37 -5.99 -5.89
N ASP A 121 9.48 -5.20 -5.30
CA ASP A 121 8.05 -5.32 -5.50
C ASP A 121 7.32 -3.99 -5.32
N ILE A 122 6.08 -3.98 -5.80
CA ILE A 122 5.06 -2.96 -5.53
C ILE A 122 3.82 -3.69 -5.09
N HIS A 123 3.22 -3.31 -3.99
CA HIS A 123 1.99 -3.90 -3.50
C HIS A 123 0.95 -2.85 -3.10
N LEU A 124 -0.31 -3.27 -3.16
CA LEU A 124 -1.44 -2.51 -2.63
C LEU A 124 -1.59 -2.81 -1.16
N GLU A 125 -1.70 -1.76 -0.38
CA GLU A 125 -1.88 -1.86 1.06
C GLU A 125 -3.03 -0.95 1.52
N GLU A 126 -3.74 -1.39 2.54
CA GLU A 126 -4.73 -0.57 3.21
C GLU A 126 -4.03 0.44 4.11
N ASP A 127 -4.36 1.72 3.92
CA ASP A 127 -4.10 2.75 4.92
C ASP A 127 -5.38 2.89 5.77
N SER A 128 -5.36 2.33 6.98
CA SER A 128 -6.59 2.13 7.76
C SER A 128 -7.06 3.40 8.44
N ALA A 129 -6.19 4.08 9.18
CA ALA A 129 -6.49 5.34 9.87
C ALA A 129 -5.22 5.98 10.43
N SER A 130 -5.33 7.22 10.88
CA SER A 130 -4.35 7.86 11.77
C SER A 130 -4.94 8.03 13.17
N LEU A 131 -4.09 8.03 14.19
CA LEU A 131 -4.48 8.28 15.56
C LEU A 131 -3.97 9.66 15.98
N ASP A 132 -4.90 10.57 16.24
CA ASP A 132 -4.57 11.88 16.78
C ASP A 132 -4.58 11.84 18.32
N HIS A 133 -3.46 12.23 18.92
CA HIS A 133 -3.34 12.37 20.37
C HIS A 133 -3.62 13.82 20.75
N PHE A 134 -4.70 14.05 21.48
CA PHE A 134 -4.99 15.34 22.11
C PHE A 134 -4.52 15.28 23.56
N PHE A 135 -3.52 16.08 23.90
CA PHE A 135 -3.05 16.31 25.28
C PHE A 135 -3.50 17.66 25.78
#